data_7f4411d90425ccb8b8de2221ef98c488
#
_entry.id   7f4411d90425ccb8b8de2221ef98c488
#
_cell.length_a   1.000
_cell.length_b   1.000
_cell.length_c   1.000
_cell.angle_alpha   90.00
_cell.angle_beta   90.00
_cell.angle_gamma   90.00
#
_symmetry.space_group_name_H-M   'P 1'
#
loop_
_entity.id
_entity.type
_entity.pdbx_description
1 polymer ?
#
loop_
_entity_poly.entity_id
_entity_poly.type
_entity_poly.pdbx_seq_one_letter_code
_entity_poly.pdbx_strand_id
1 'polypeptide(L)'
;MRVMAQMAMVMNLDKCIGCHTCSVTCKQAWTNRAGTEYVWFNNVETRPGLGYPRRYEDQEEWKGGWTLNKRGRLALKGGGRLRKLATIFSNPKMPSIQDYYEPWTYDYETLTSSPATDNFPVARPKSLLTGKNMTIKWSANWDDNLGGSREHASRDLMLKGIEEKVKMEFEETFMFYLPRICEHCLNPSCAASCPSGAIYKRAEDGIVLVDQDRCRGWRMCVSGCPYKKVYFNHRTGKAEKCTFCYPRLEVGLPTVCSETCVGRLRYIGLVLYDADKVLEQASIEDEKALYAAQRACFLDPDDPEVQRAAEAAGIPADWMEAARRSPVWALINRYEVALPLHPEYRTMPMVWYIPPLSPVVDVIKDTGFDAEDRGNLFAAIEALRIPVEYLANLFTAGDVPTVEGVLRKLAAMRSYMRDINLGRDPDESIPAAVGMDGETMYDMFRLLAIAKYEDRYVIPSAHAEQAHALEELATECSLEFDGGPGMYDSGPFGEGSGRPVPVAVENFQMLKDRQTSDTLAAPDDKATRVNLLNWDGKGVPSGLFPPRPDATPDRPDAGLTGGTGGRGSGA
;
A
#
# COMPACT_ATOMS: atom_id res chain seq x y z
N MET A 1 -20.51 17.41 -5.88
CA MET A 1 -19.71 16.18 -6.10
C MET A 1 -18.52 16.54 -6.95
N ARG A 2 -17.31 16.32 -6.48
CA ARG A 2 -16.07 16.54 -7.22
C ARG A 2 -15.41 15.21 -7.49
N VAL A 3 -15.58 14.71 -8.72
CA VAL A 3 -15.06 13.41 -9.14
C VAL A 3 -13.57 13.48 -9.36
N MET A 4 -12.86 12.56 -8.76
CA MET A 4 -11.42 12.36 -8.91
C MET A 4 -11.13 10.88 -9.16
N ALA A 5 -10.05 10.60 -9.85
CA ALA A 5 -9.57 9.24 -10.10
C ALA A 5 -8.39 8.89 -9.19
N GLN A 6 -8.30 7.64 -8.77
CA GLN A 6 -7.15 7.13 -8.03
C GLN A 6 -6.83 5.69 -8.39
N MET A 7 -5.56 5.43 -8.65
CA MET A 7 -5.03 4.08 -8.73
C MET A 7 -5.02 3.43 -7.35
N ALA A 8 -5.53 2.21 -7.27
CA ALA A 8 -5.67 1.48 -6.03
C ALA A 8 -5.27 0.01 -6.20
N MET A 9 -5.09 -0.68 -5.08
CA MET A 9 -4.69 -2.10 -5.08
C MET A 9 -5.52 -2.88 -4.08
N VAL A 10 -5.87 -4.12 -4.45
CA VAL A 10 -6.38 -5.12 -3.50
C VAL A 10 -5.38 -6.26 -3.42
N MET A 11 -5.13 -6.77 -2.22
CA MET A 11 -4.26 -7.93 -1.97
C MET A 11 -5.08 -9.05 -1.32
N ASN A 12 -5.18 -10.19 -1.98
CA ASN A 12 -5.86 -11.37 -1.44
C ASN A 12 -4.90 -12.15 -0.54
N LEU A 13 -5.04 -12.01 0.78
CA LEU A 13 -4.15 -12.65 1.75
C LEU A 13 -4.28 -14.17 1.78
N ASP A 14 -5.43 -14.70 1.39
CA ASP A 14 -5.67 -16.14 1.30
C ASP A 14 -4.72 -16.86 0.31
N LYS A 15 -4.15 -16.12 -0.63
CA LYS A 15 -3.21 -16.62 -1.63
C LYS A 15 -1.74 -16.32 -1.32
N CYS A 16 -1.46 -15.63 -0.21
CA CYS A 16 -0.10 -15.26 0.14
C CYS A 16 0.61 -16.41 0.85
N ILE A 17 1.67 -16.91 0.24
CA ILE A 17 2.50 -18.01 0.77
C ILE A 17 3.80 -17.53 1.45
N GLY A 18 3.99 -16.23 1.61
CA GLY A 18 5.20 -15.67 2.24
C GLY A 18 6.49 -15.87 1.46
N CYS A 19 6.45 -16.05 0.14
CA CYS A 19 7.64 -16.33 -0.68
C CYS A 19 8.61 -15.14 -0.85
N HIS A 20 8.23 -13.93 -0.43
CA HIS A 20 9.01 -12.68 -0.50
C HIS A 20 9.48 -12.22 -1.90
N THR A 21 9.13 -12.92 -2.98
CA THR A 21 9.52 -12.52 -4.35
C THR A 21 9.16 -11.07 -4.63
N CYS A 22 7.94 -10.64 -4.25
CA CYS A 22 7.52 -9.25 -4.39
C CYS A 22 8.37 -8.25 -3.61
N SER A 23 8.94 -8.65 -2.46
CA SER A 23 9.82 -7.79 -1.65
C SER A 23 11.20 -7.66 -2.28
N VAL A 24 11.77 -8.79 -2.70
CA VAL A 24 13.12 -8.83 -3.30
C VAL A 24 13.16 -8.07 -4.62
N THR A 25 12.21 -8.30 -5.51
CA THR A 25 12.14 -7.59 -6.80
C THR A 25 11.89 -6.09 -6.63
N CYS A 26 11.02 -5.70 -5.69
CA CYS A 26 10.82 -4.30 -5.35
C CYS A 26 12.09 -3.66 -4.77
N LYS A 27 12.81 -4.39 -3.90
CA LYS A 27 14.11 -3.96 -3.34
C LYS A 27 15.11 -3.72 -4.45
N GLN A 28 15.24 -4.67 -5.35
CA GLN A 28 16.20 -4.61 -6.46
C GLN A 28 15.88 -3.43 -7.41
N ALA A 29 14.61 -3.25 -7.74
CA ALA A 29 14.19 -2.19 -8.65
C ALA A 29 14.33 -0.77 -8.06
N TRP A 30 14.07 -0.59 -6.75
CA TRP A 30 13.87 0.75 -6.19
C TRP A 30 14.84 1.14 -5.08
N THR A 31 15.27 0.21 -4.23
CA THR A 31 16.00 0.55 -3.00
C THR A 31 17.32 -0.21 -2.82
N ASN A 32 17.81 -0.89 -3.86
CA ASN A 32 19.14 -1.49 -3.85
C ASN A 32 20.21 -0.47 -4.23
N ARG A 33 20.42 0.52 -3.35
CA ARG A 33 21.40 1.59 -3.55
C ARG A 33 21.82 2.20 -2.21
N ALA A 34 22.96 2.89 -2.24
CA ALA A 34 23.58 3.44 -1.05
C ALA A 34 22.66 4.46 -0.32
N GLY A 35 22.56 4.32 0.99
CA GLY A 35 21.74 5.12 1.87
C GLY A 35 20.31 4.59 2.06
N THR A 36 19.93 3.53 1.34
CA THR A 36 18.63 2.87 1.42
C THR A 36 18.73 1.38 1.69
N GLU A 37 19.85 0.90 2.20
CA GLU A 37 20.12 -0.51 2.47
C GLU A 37 19.07 -1.14 3.38
N TYR A 38 18.61 -0.39 4.39
CA TYR A 38 17.58 -0.83 5.34
C TYR A 38 16.15 -0.67 4.82
N VAL A 39 15.95 -0.01 3.67
CA VAL A 39 14.63 0.38 3.17
C VAL A 39 13.98 -0.76 2.39
N TRP A 40 12.74 -1.08 2.75
CA TRP A 40 11.89 -2.03 2.04
C TRP A 40 10.54 -1.36 1.73
N PHE A 41 10.35 -0.91 0.49
CA PHE A 41 9.06 -0.32 0.08
C PHE A 41 7.94 -1.34 0.15
N ASN A 42 8.21 -2.58 -0.28
CA ASN A 42 7.33 -3.71 -0.08
C ASN A 42 8.00 -4.69 0.88
N ASN A 43 7.30 -5.11 1.91
CA ASN A 43 7.69 -6.18 2.81
C ASN A 43 6.51 -7.11 3.05
N VAL A 44 6.77 -8.35 3.43
CA VAL A 44 5.75 -9.32 3.81
C VAL A 44 5.97 -9.65 5.28
N GLU A 45 4.96 -9.41 6.09
CA GLU A 45 5.00 -9.65 7.53
C GLU A 45 4.27 -10.94 7.86
N THR A 46 4.78 -11.70 8.83
CA THR A 46 4.04 -12.78 9.45
C THR A 46 3.12 -12.20 10.52
N ARG A 47 1.87 -12.64 10.55
CA ARG A 47 0.89 -12.23 11.55
C ARG A 47 0.35 -13.45 12.29
N PRO A 48 0.26 -13.39 13.64
CA PRO A 48 0.65 -12.29 14.54
C PRO A 48 2.15 -12.04 14.56
N GLY A 49 2.56 -10.77 14.77
CA GLY A 49 3.96 -10.38 14.78
C GLY A 49 4.19 -8.89 15.06
N LEU A 50 5.45 -8.47 15.12
CA LEU A 50 5.81 -7.11 15.49
C LEU A 50 5.72 -6.10 14.35
N GLY A 51 5.67 -6.58 13.11
CA GLY A 51 5.68 -5.74 11.92
C GLY A 51 7.03 -5.07 11.62
N TYR A 52 7.10 -4.30 10.52
CA TYR A 52 8.30 -3.58 10.08
C TYR A 52 7.97 -2.12 9.70
N PRO A 53 8.56 -1.13 10.37
CA PRO A 53 9.42 -1.24 11.56
C PRO A 53 8.69 -1.84 12.76
N ARG A 54 9.45 -2.32 13.73
CA ARG A 54 8.89 -3.00 14.92
C ARG A 54 7.83 -2.15 15.60
N ARG A 55 6.70 -2.77 15.93
CA ARG A 55 5.58 -2.15 16.63
C ARG A 55 5.06 -0.88 15.95
N TYR A 56 5.11 -0.81 14.61
CA TYR A 56 4.63 0.37 13.87
C TYR A 56 3.18 0.75 14.19
N GLU A 57 2.38 -0.21 14.62
CA GLU A 57 0.98 -0.03 15.01
C GLU A 57 0.81 0.71 16.34
N ASP A 58 1.85 0.83 17.16
CA ASP A 58 1.81 1.58 18.41
C ASP A 58 1.75 3.09 18.18
N GLN A 59 0.54 3.57 17.90
CA GLN A 59 0.33 5.00 17.65
C GLN A 59 0.36 5.86 18.93
N GLU A 60 0.43 5.26 20.10
CA GLU A 60 0.73 5.98 21.33
C GLU A 60 2.23 6.33 21.43
N GLU A 61 3.08 5.48 20.91
CA GLU A 61 4.51 5.75 20.75
C GLU A 61 4.77 6.63 19.53
N TRP A 62 4.33 6.23 18.35
CA TRP A 62 4.72 6.82 17.06
C TRP A 62 3.95 8.07 16.65
N LYS A 63 2.76 8.31 17.21
CA LYS A 63 1.92 9.51 16.97
C LYS A 63 1.69 9.84 15.48
N GLY A 64 1.56 8.83 14.62
CA GLY A 64 1.22 9.01 13.20
C GLY A 64 -0.29 9.09 12.94
N GLY A 65 -0.68 9.47 11.72
CA GLY A 65 -2.09 9.53 11.32
C GLY A 65 -2.85 10.75 11.81
N TRP A 66 -4.16 10.65 11.72
CA TRP A 66 -5.10 11.69 12.15
C TRP A 66 -5.83 11.27 13.43
N THR A 67 -6.33 12.25 14.14
CA THR A 67 -7.23 12.09 15.29
C THR A 67 -8.28 13.18 15.27
N LEU A 68 -9.39 12.98 15.96
CA LEU A 68 -10.37 14.03 16.17
C LEU A 68 -9.97 14.88 17.39
N ASN A 69 -10.04 16.18 17.26
CA ASN A 69 -9.90 17.09 18.38
C ASN A 69 -11.22 17.20 19.14
N LYS A 70 -11.23 17.89 20.28
CA LYS A 70 -12.41 18.12 21.13
C LYS A 70 -13.61 18.78 20.42
N ARG A 71 -13.42 19.27 19.19
CA ARG A 71 -14.46 19.90 18.36
C ARG A 71 -14.88 19.00 17.20
N GLY A 72 -14.54 17.71 17.21
CA GLY A 72 -14.83 16.76 16.13
C GLY A 72 -14.08 17.03 14.82
N ARG A 73 -13.01 17.84 14.83
CA ARG A 73 -12.24 18.16 13.60
C ARG A 73 -10.97 17.33 13.54
N LEU A 74 -10.60 16.92 12.34
CA LEU A 74 -9.34 16.22 12.10
C LEU A 74 -8.14 17.09 12.49
N ALA A 75 -7.22 16.46 13.20
CA ALA A 75 -5.94 17.02 13.59
C ALA A 75 -4.85 15.95 13.43
N LEU A 76 -3.65 16.33 13.03
CA LEU A 76 -2.52 15.40 13.00
C LEU A 76 -2.15 14.98 14.43
N LYS A 77 -2.03 13.67 14.66
CA LYS A 77 -1.72 13.09 15.98
C LYS A 77 -0.38 13.58 16.53
N GLY A 78 0.56 13.96 15.66
CA GLY A 78 1.87 14.54 16.01
C GLY A 78 1.87 15.93 16.64
N GLY A 79 0.72 16.62 16.73
CA GLY A 79 0.56 17.90 17.43
C GLY A 79 0.43 19.12 16.51
N GLY A 80 0.17 20.29 17.13
CA GLY A 80 -0.07 21.57 16.45
C GLY A 80 1.19 22.23 15.85
N ARG A 81 1.01 23.43 15.25
CA ARG A 81 2.06 24.15 14.48
C ARG A 81 3.35 24.41 15.28
N LEU A 82 3.25 24.86 16.53
CA LEU A 82 4.43 25.16 17.37
C LEU A 82 5.23 23.88 17.68
N ARG A 83 4.55 22.77 17.99
CA ARG A 83 5.21 21.49 18.23
C ARG A 83 5.89 20.97 16.96
N LYS A 84 5.30 21.19 15.79
CA LYS A 84 5.90 20.83 14.51
C LYS A 84 7.17 21.64 14.22
N LEU A 85 7.20 22.93 14.53
CA LEU A 85 8.42 23.73 14.41
C LEU A 85 9.54 23.18 15.30
N ALA A 86 9.24 22.83 16.56
CA ALA A 86 10.21 22.20 17.43
C ALA A 86 10.70 20.83 16.88
N THR A 87 9.82 20.08 16.21
CA THR A 87 10.13 18.77 15.60
C THR A 87 11.11 18.87 14.43
N ILE A 88 11.25 20.04 13.78
CA ILE A 88 12.31 20.27 12.77
C ILE A 88 13.71 20.04 13.37
N PHE A 89 13.92 20.44 14.62
CA PHE A 89 15.21 20.32 15.30
C PHE A 89 15.38 18.97 16.02
N SER A 90 14.29 18.38 16.50
CA SER A 90 14.32 17.09 17.20
C SER A 90 13.02 16.34 16.99
N ASN A 91 13.08 15.19 16.32
CA ASN A 91 11.93 14.33 16.05
C ASN A 91 12.08 12.96 16.73
N PRO A 92 11.68 12.83 18.01
CA PRO A 92 11.83 11.59 18.76
C PRO A 92 10.82 10.50 18.38
N LYS A 93 9.84 10.80 17.51
CA LYS A 93 8.77 9.88 17.09
C LYS A 93 9.07 9.19 15.77
N MET A 94 10.34 9.06 15.44
CA MET A 94 10.79 8.33 14.26
C MET A 94 11.37 6.98 14.65
N PRO A 95 11.13 5.93 13.85
CA PRO A 95 11.84 4.68 14.00
C PRO A 95 13.35 4.86 13.83
N SER A 96 14.11 4.20 14.69
CA SER A 96 15.56 4.09 14.63
C SER A 96 16.01 2.89 13.81
N ILE A 97 17.31 2.73 13.59
CA ILE A 97 17.84 1.55 12.92
C ILE A 97 17.55 0.25 13.70
N GLN A 98 17.34 0.36 15.01
CA GLN A 98 16.98 -0.79 15.83
C GLN A 98 15.54 -1.24 15.64
N ASP A 99 14.65 -0.33 15.23
CA ASP A 99 13.26 -0.65 14.89
C ASP A 99 13.12 -1.23 13.48
N TYR A 100 14.05 -0.86 12.58
CA TYR A 100 14.11 -1.47 11.25
C TYR A 100 14.91 -2.78 11.29
N TYR A 101 16.19 -2.74 11.18
CA TYR A 101 17.19 -3.79 11.37
C TYR A 101 18.55 -3.28 10.88
N GLU A 102 19.62 -3.91 11.31
CA GLU A 102 20.95 -3.66 10.78
C GLU A 102 21.09 -4.30 9.39
N PRO A 103 21.29 -3.53 8.31
CA PRO A 103 21.39 -4.07 6.96
C PRO A 103 22.66 -4.93 6.81
N TRP A 104 22.52 -6.04 6.12
CA TRP A 104 23.58 -7.03 5.96
C TRP A 104 23.61 -7.61 4.53
N THR A 105 24.75 -8.20 4.19
CA THR A 105 24.95 -9.02 3.01
C THR A 105 25.74 -10.28 3.40
N TYR A 106 25.85 -11.26 2.51
CA TYR A 106 26.78 -12.35 2.74
C TYR A 106 28.19 -11.94 2.36
N ASP A 107 29.19 -12.63 2.93
CA ASP A 107 30.59 -12.45 2.56
C ASP A 107 30.89 -13.22 1.27
N TYR A 108 30.42 -12.68 0.14
CA TYR A 108 30.58 -13.28 -1.18
C TYR A 108 32.03 -13.39 -1.60
N GLU A 109 32.90 -12.46 -1.20
CA GLU A 109 34.31 -12.46 -1.52
C GLU A 109 35.00 -13.72 -0.96
N THR A 110 34.76 -14.04 0.31
CA THR A 110 35.25 -15.27 0.95
C THR A 110 34.66 -16.51 0.29
N LEU A 111 33.35 -16.49 -0.07
CA LEU A 111 32.71 -17.62 -0.73
C LEU A 111 33.35 -17.92 -2.11
N THR A 112 33.60 -16.88 -2.91
CA THR A 112 34.10 -17.04 -4.29
C THR A 112 35.61 -17.26 -4.36
N SER A 113 36.39 -16.76 -3.40
CA SER A 113 37.86 -16.91 -3.34
C SER A 113 38.31 -18.15 -2.57
N SER A 114 37.41 -18.88 -1.95
CA SER A 114 37.75 -20.07 -1.18
C SER A 114 38.32 -21.17 -2.08
N PRO A 115 39.45 -21.81 -1.68
CA PRO A 115 40.03 -22.88 -2.46
C PRO A 115 39.12 -24.10 -2.53
N ALA A 116 39.18 -24.84 -3.63
CA ALA A 116 38.47 -26.10 -3.78
C ALA A 116 39.08 -27.14 -2.81
N THR A 117 38.42 -27.43 -1.74
CA THR A 117 38.76 -28.40 -0.71
C THR A 117 37.54 -29.23 -0.34
N ASP A 118 37.73 -30.27 0.45
CA ASP A 118 36.62 -31.07 1.00
C ASP A 118 35.74 -30.30 2.01
N ASN A 119 36.21 -29.12 2.44
CA ASN A 119 35.48 -28.22 3.31
C ASN A 119 34.84 -27.09 2.50
N PHE A 120 33.53 -27.06 2.46
CA PHE A 120 32.80 -25.96 1.81
C PHE A 120 32.76 -24.70 2.70
N PRO A 121 32.96 -23.50 2.12
CA PRO A 121 32.83 -22.27 2.88
C PRO A 121 31.38 -22.07 3.33
N VAL A 122 31.21 -21.57 4.56
CA VAL A 122 29.89 -21.24 5.09
C VAL A 122 29.59 -19.78 4.80
N ALA A 123 28.42 -19.51 4.21
CA ALA A 123 27.93 -18.15 4.01
C ALA A 123 27.71 -17.47 5.38
N ARG A 124 28.43 -16.38 5.64
CA ARG A 124 28.31 -15.60 6.87
C ARG A 124 27.72 -14.23 6.57
N PRO A 125 26.68 -13.81 7.34
CA PRO A 125 26.18 -12.43 7.21
C PRO A 125 27.24 -11.44 7.67
N LYS A 126 27.41 -10.36 6.89
CA LYS A 126 28.34 -9.27 7.14
C LYS A 126 27.55 -7.96 7.17
N SER A 127 27.70 -7.20 8.23
CA SER A 127 27.05 -5.91 8.38
C SER A 127 27.49 -4.93 7.29
N LEU A 128 26.52 -4.28 6.63
CA LEU A 128 26.80 -3.20 5.68
C LEU A 128 27.20 -1.89 6.37
N LEU A 129 26.97 -1.77 7.68
CA LEU A 129 27.34 -0.59 8.47
C LEU A 129 28.75 -0.69 9.04
N THR A 130 29.12 -1.86 9.57
CA THR A 130 30.38 -2.06 10.29
C THR A 130 31.41 -2.86 9.52
N GLY A 131 31.01 -3.57 8.45
CA GLY A 131 31.86 -4.49 7.68
C GLY A 131 32.24 -5.77 8.45
N LYS A 132 31.70 -6.00 9.65
CA LYS A 132 32.02 -7.17 10.49
C LYS A 132 31.00 -8.28 10.33
N ASN A 133 31.43 -9.51 10.58
CA ASN A 133 30.51 -10.64 10.66
C ASN A 133 29.49 -10.40 11.77
N MET A 134 28.24 -10.77 11.51
CA MET A 134 27.15 -10.61 12.44
C MET A 134 26.27 -11.87 12.50
N THR A 135 25.43 -11.95 13.50
CA THR A 135 24.35 -12.91 13.60
C THR A 135 23.05 -12.21 13.26
N ILE A 136 22.32 -12.72 12.28
CA ILE A 136 21.01 -12.17 11.93
C ILE A 136 20.06 -12.53 13.06
N LYS A 137 19.53 -11.52 13.72
CA LYS A 137 18.52 -11.69 14.77
C LYS A 137 17.11 -11.51 14.21
N TRP A 138 16.95 -10.57 13.29
CA TRP A 138 15.69 -10.25 12.64
C TRP A 138 15.94 -9.38 11.39
N SER A 139 14.96 -9.33 10.48
CA SER A 139 14.98 -8.47 9.29
C SER A 139 13.56 -8.18 8.83
N ALA A 140 13.40 -7.34 7.81
CA ALA A 140 12.11 -6.96 7.24
C ALA A 140 11.24 -8.16 6.79
N ASN A 141 11.87 -9.29 6.50
CA ASN A 141 11.21 -10.45 5.91
C ASN A 141 11.40 -11.74 6.72
N TRP A 142 12.20 -11.75 7.79
CA TRP A 142 12.64 -13.00 8.41
C TRP A 142 12.41 -13.08 9.92
N ASP A 143 12.29 -11.97 10.61
CA ASP A 143 12.11 -11.98 12.05
C ASP A 143 10.83 -12.72 12.43
N ASP A 144 9.75 -12.30 11.81
CA ASP A 144 8.43 -12.87 12.03
C ASP A 144 8.28 -14.24 11.34
N ASN A 145 9.10 -14.54 10.33
CA ASN A 145 9.05 -15.78 9.56
C ASN A 145 9.84 -16.93 10.17
N LEU A 146 10.59 -16.70 11.21
CA LEU A 146 11.27 -17.77 11.94
C LEU A 146 10.28 -18.59 12.78
N GLY A 147 9.11 -18.85 12.18
CA GLY A 147 8.18 -19.84 12.68
C GLY A 147 7.31 -19.37 13.82
N GLY A 148 6.82 -18.13 13.73
CA GLY A 148 5.87 -17.66 14.75
C GLY A 148 6.43 -17.88 16.14
N SER A 149 7.66 -17.37 16.40
CA SER A 149 8.20 -17.53 17.73
C SER A 149 7.15 -16.98 18.69
N ARG A 150 6.64 -17.79 19.57
CA ARG A 150 5.64 -17.46 20.60
C ARG A 150 5.92 -16.11 21.24
N GLU A 151 7.20 -15.80 21.42
CA GLU A 151 7.65 -14.53 21.98
C GLU A 151 7.29 -13.33 21.11
N HIS A 152 7.44 -13.40 19.80
CA HIS A 152 7.15 -12.31 18.86
C HIS A 152 5.65 -12.20 18.59
N ALA A 153 5.00 -13.33 18.39
CA ALA A 153 3.56 -13.40 18.17
C ALA A 153 2.76 -12.87 19.36
N SER A 154 3.13 -13.22 20.60
CA SER A 154 2.46 -12.73 21.81
C SER A 154 2.57 -11.23 22.06
N ARG A 155 3.48 -10.54 21.36
CA ARG A 155 3.67 -9.08 21.46
C ARG A 155 2.93 -8.30 20.38
N ASP A 156 2.17 -8.96 19.54
CA ASP A 156 1.33 -8.29 18.53
C ASP A 156 0.25 -7.45 19.23
N LEU A 157 0.17 -6.18 18.86
CA LEU A 157 -0.76 -5.23 19.48
C LEU A 157 -2.23 -5.53 19.12
N MET A 158 -2.47 -6.22 18.02
CA MET A 158 -3.83 -6.57 17.58
C MET A 158 -4.42 -7.72 18.41
N LEU A 159 -3.61 -8.39 19.22
CA LEU A 159 -4.08 -9.37 20.21
C LEU A 159 -4.62 -8.74 21.49
N LYS A 160 -4.40 -7.44 21.69
CA LYS A 160 -4.83 -6.74 22.89
C LYS A 160 -6.34 -6.87 23.10
N GLY A 161 -6.73 -7.39 24.26
CA GLY A 161 -8.11 -7.63 24.66
C GLY A 161 -8.69 -8.97 24.22
N ILE A 162 -7.90 -9.78 23.52
CA ILE A 162 -8.27 -11.15 23.11
C ILE A 162 -7.19 -12.18 23.48
N GLU A 163 -6.24 -11.80 24.32
CA GLU A 163 -5.09 -12.65 24.69
C GLU A 163 -5.53 -13.99 25.31
N GLU A 164 -6.62 -13.99 26.09
CA GLU A 164 -7.16 -15.19 26.72
C GLU A 164 -7.80 -16.18 25.73
N LYS A 165 -8.25 -15.67 24.56
CA LYS A 165 -8.86 -16.48 23.51
C LYS A 165 -7.82 -17.14 22.60
N VAL A 166 -6.59 -16.62 22.61
CA VAL A 166 -5.52 -17.05 21.71
C VAL A 166 -4.56 -17.95 22.45
N LYS A 167 -4.60 -19.24 22.13
CA LYS A 167 -3.61 -20.18 22.61
C LYS A 167 -2.38 -20.11 21.70
N MET A 168 -1.22 -19.86 22.31
CA MET A 168 0.08 -19.81 21.61
C MET A 168 0.83 -21.14 21.73
N GLU A 169 0.13 -22.25 21.81
CA GLU A 169 0.69 -23.59 21.76
C GLU A 169 0.96 -23.98 20.31
N PHE A 170 1.99 -24.76 20.05
CA PHE A 170 2.47 -25.06 18.71
C PHE A 170 1.39 -25.57 17.75
N GLU A 171 0.49 -26.41 18.24
CA GLU A 171 -0.58 -27.01 17.45
C GLU A 171 -1.80 -26.09 17.24
N GLU A 172 -1.93 -25.04 18.05
CA GLU A 172 -3.07 -24.12 18.05
C GLU A 172 -2.72 -22.71 17.54
N THR A 173 -1.45 -22.45 17.23
CA THR A 173 -1.01 -21.15 16.74
C THR A 173 -1.52 -20.91 15.32
N PHE A 174 -2.17 -19.79 15.11
CA PHE A 174 -2.53 -19.34 13.76
C PHE A 174 -1.43 -18.44 13.18
N MET A 175 -1.32 -18.45 11.85
CA MET A 175 -0.37 -17.62 11.13
C MET A 175 -0.92 -17.30 9.73
N PHE A 176 -0.71 -16.06 9.29
CA PHE A 176 -0.88 -15.65 7.89
C PHE A 176 0.14 -14.59 7.51
N TYR A 177 0.25 -14.31 6.22
CA TYR A 177 1.20 -13.35 5.70
C TYR A 177 0.49 -12.06 5.27
N LEU A 178 1.04 -10.91 5.68
CA LEU A 178 0.54 -9.58 5.35
C LEU A 178 1.59 -8.82 4.52
N PRO A 179 1.48 -8.83 3.18
CA PRO A 179 2.30 -7.98 2.34
C PRO A 179 1.89 -6.52 2.50
N ARG A 180 2.85 -5.64 2.77
CA ARG A 180 2.61 -4.21 2.99
C ARG A 180 3.45 -3.33 2.08
N ILE A 181 2.80 -2.35 1.46
CA ILE A 181 3.41 -1.26 0.71
C ILE A 181 2.96 0.09 1.29
N CYS A 182 3.30 1.20 0.66
CA CYS A 182 2.65 2.48 0.98
C CYS A 182 1.17 2.43 0.58
N GLU A 183 0.31 2.92 1.44
CA GLU A 183 -1.14 2.87 1.26
C GLU A 183 -1.67 3.93 0.26
N HIS A 184 -0.85 4.85 -0.22
CA HIS A 184 -1.24 5.94 -1.13
C HIS A 184 -2.59 6.59 -0.79
N CYS A 185 -2.77 6.92 0.48
CA CYS A 185 -4.01 7.31 1.12
C CYS A 185 -4.79 8.42 0.39
N LEU A 186 -6.14 8.41 0.50
CA LEU A 186 -6.97 9.53 0.06
C LEU A 186 -6.71 10.78 0.93
N ASN A 187 -6.49 10.58 2.23
CA ASN A 187 -6.21 11.64 3.21
C ASN A 187 -4.80 11.46 3.82
N PRO A 188 -3.70 11.73 3.06
CA PRO A 188 -2.36 11.36 3.44
C PRO A 188 -1.78 12.24 4.56
N SER A 189 -1.72 11.71 5.78
CA SER A 189 -1.12 12.40 6.94
C SER A 189 0.37 12.71 6.76
N CYS A 190 1.09 11.91 5.97
CA CYS A 190 2.50 12.18 5.64
C CYS A 190 2.67 13.47 4.81
N ALA A 191 1.78 13.70 3.83
CA ALA A 191 1.76 14.94 3.04
C ALA A 191 1.41 16.14 3.91
N ALA A 192 0.36 16.03 4.72
CA ALA A 192 -0.06 17.07 5.65
C ALA A 192 0.98 17.38 6.75
N SER A 193 1.90 16.45 7.02
CA SER A 193 2.99 16.64 7.99
C SER A 193 4.21 17.36 7.39
N CYS A 194 4.33 17.44 6.07
CA CYS A 194 5.51 18.01 5.41
C CYS A 194 5.47 19.54 5.39
N PRO A 195 6.37 20.27 6.07
CA PRO A 195 6.33 21.73 6.09
C PRO A 195 6.72 22.38 4.75
N SER A 196 7.54 21.70 3.94
CA SER A 196 7.98 22.21 2.63
C SER A 196 7.00 21.88 1.49
N GLY A 197 5.95 21.08 1.76
CA GLY A 197 5.07 20.58 0.71
C GLY A 197 5.75 19.63 -0.29
N ALA A 198 6.89 19.04 0.09
CA ALA A 198 7.62 18.11 -0.78
C ALA A 198 6.87 16.79 -1.00
N ILE A 199 6.05 16.33 -0.04
CA ILE A 199 5.17 15.20 -0.26
C ILE A 199 3.84 15.73 -0.78
N TYR A 200 3.41 15.19 -1.89
CA TYR A 200 2.18 15.60 -2.56
C TYR A 200 1.43 14.41 -3.13
N LYS A 201 0.15 14.60 -3.43
CA LYS A 201 -0.71 13.63 -4.09
C LYS A 201 -0.90 14.09 -5.54
N ARG A 202 -0.61 13.23 -6.50
CA ARG A 202 -0.84 13.51 -7.92
C ARG A 202 -2.34 13.72 -8.17
N ALA A 203 -2.69 14.66 -9.00
CA ALA A 203 -4.09 14.97 -9.29
C ALA A 203 -4.71 13.93 -10.24
N GLU A 204 -3.93 13.43 -11.19
CA GLU A 204 -4.38 12.54 -12.24
C GLU A 204 -4.71 11.13 -11.73
N ASP A 205 -3.88 10.55 -10.89
CA ASP A 205 -3.99 9.14 -10.46
C ASP A 205 -3.97 8.95 -8.94
N GLY A 206 -3.90 10.03 -8.19
CA GLY A 206 -3.92 10.01 -6.73
C GLY A 206 -2.68 9.41 -6.07
N ILE A 207 -1.64 9.06 -6.81
CA ILE A 207 -0.40 8.51 -6.24
C ILE A 207 0.31 9.56 -5.41
N VAL A 208 0.70 9.20 -4.18
CA VAL A 208 1.42 10.11 -3.28
C VAL A 208 2.92 9.96 -3.52
N LEU A 209 3.59 11.05 -3.88
CA LEU A 209 5.02 11.09 -4.22
C LEU A 209 5.80 12.07 -3.33
N VAL A 210 7.12 12.04 -3.46
CA VAL A 210 8.06 12.97 -2.81
C VAL A 210 8.82 13.73 -3.90
N ASP A 211 8.65 15.03 -3.92
CA ASP A 211 9.47 15.92 -4.71
C ASP A 211 10.85 16.03 -4.04
N GLN A 212 11.88 15.51 -4.71
CA GLN A 212 13.22 15.41 -4.16
C GLN A 212 13.88 16.79 -4.02
N ASP A 213 13.58 17.74 -4.90
CA ASP A 213 14.19 19.07 -4.88
C ASP A 213 13.61 19.93 -3.76
N ARG A 214 12.31 19.79 -3.49
CA ARG A 214 11.66 20.46 -2.35
C ARG A 214 11.90 19.80 -1.01
N CYS A 215 12.31 18.53 -0.99
CA CYS A 215 12.57 17.84 0.26
C CYS A 215 13.74 18.46 1.01
N ARG A 216 13.52 18.87 2.26
CA ARG A 216 14.53 19.47 3.15
C ARG A 216 15.04 18.52 4.23
N GLY A 217 14.67 17.23 4.13
CA GLY A 217 15.18 16.20 5.03
C GLY A 217 14.69 16.27 6.48
N TRP A 218 13.64 17.04 6.79
CA TRP A 218 13.13 17.19 8.16
C TRP A 218 12.45 15.95 8.73
N ARG A 219 12.19 14.95 7.92
CA ARG A 219 11.69 13.61 8.31
C ARG A 219 10.32 13.61 9.02
N MET A 220 9.59 14.73 9.02
CA MET A 220 8.27 14.81 9.66
C MET A 220 7.23 13.91 8.97
N CYS A 221 7.43 13.60 7.71
CA CYS A 221 6.62 12.64 6.96
C CYS A 221 6.82 11.20 7.45
N VAL A 222 8.03 10.85 7.92
CA VAL A 222 8.32 9.54 8.51
C VAL A 222 7.52 9.34 9.79
N SER A 223 7.54 10.32 10.69
CA SER A 223 6.73 10.28 11.92
C SER A 223 5.24 10.42 11.63
N GLY A 224 4.85 11.25 10.65
CA GLY A 224 3.45 11.51 10.30
C GLY A 224 2.73 10.32 9.66
N CYS A 225 3.45 9.40 9.01
CA CYS A 225 2.87 8.20 8.44
C CYS A 225 2.57 7.17 9.55
N PRO A 226 1.30 6.74 9.76
CA PRO A 226 0.99 5.74 10.77
C PRO A 226 1.49 4.35 10.36
N TYR A 227 1.52 4.05 9.07
CA TYR A 227 2.03 2.78 8.53
C TYR A 227 3.56 2.69 8.47
N LYS A 228 4.28 3.79 8.77
CA LYS A 228 5.74 3.92 8.70
C LYS A 228 6.33 3.48 7.34
N LYS A 229 5.63 3.79 6.25
CA LYS A 229 6.04 3.48 4.87
C LYS A 229 6.69 4.67 4.14
N VAL A 230 7.13 5.68 4.90
CA VAL A 230 8.03 6.74 4.43
C VAL A 230 9.38 6.51 5.09
N TYR A 231 10.42 6.50 4.30
CA TYR A 231 11.79 6.21 4.72
C TYR A 231 12.70 7.42 4.48
N PHE A 232 13.90 7.35 4.97
CA PHE A 232 14.88 8.41 4.81
C PHE A 232 16.16 7.85 4.19
N ASN A 233 16.59 8.42 3.08
CA ASN A 233 17.87 8.08 2.48
C ASN A 233 18.98 8.87 3.18
N HIS A 234 19.81 8.18 3.94
CA HIS A 234 20.88 8.80 4.72
C HIS A 234 22.01 9.39 3.87
N ARG A 235 22.19 8.90 2.65
CA ARG A 235 23.21 9.42 1.73
C ARG A 235 22.77 10.73 1.08
N THR A 236 21.54 10.79 0.58
CA THR A 236 21.02 11.98 -0.11
C THR A 236 20.42 13.02 0.85
N GLY A 237 20.13 12.61 2.09
CA GLY A 237 19.45 13.47 3.07
C GLY A 237 17.97 13.73 2.74
N LYS A 238 17.33 12.87 1.93
CA LYS A 238 15.97 13.06 1.43
C LYS A 238 15.03 11.93 1.88
N ALA A 239 13.74 12.25 1.93
CA ALA A 239 12.71 11.25 2.19
C ALA A 239 12.39 10.47 0.91
N GLU A 240 12.13 9.18 1.06
CA GLU A 240 11.75 8.28 -0.01
C GLU A 240 10.63 7.34 0.42
N LYS A 241 9.81 6.91 -0.53
CA LYS A 241 8.71 5.98 -0.28
C LYS A 241 8.32 5.24 -1.55
N CYS A 242 7.53 4.18 -1.41
CA CYS A 242 6.93 3.50 -2.55
C CYS A 242 6.24 4.51 -3.48
N THR A 243 6.50 4.38 -4.77
CA THR A 243 5.98 5.27 -5.83
C THR A 243 4.79 4.67 -6.55
N PHE A 244 4.30 3.51 -6.10
CA PHE A 244 3.33 2.68 -6.81
C PHE A 244 3.81 2.28 -8.22
N CYS A 245 5.11 2.32 -8.46
CA CYS A 245 5.74 2.12 -9.77
C CYS A 245 5.10 2.97 -10.88
N TYR A 246 4.72 4.23 -10.57
CA TYR A 246 3.97 5.08 -11.52
C TYR A 246 4.58 5.14 -12.93
N PRO A 247 5.92 5.10 -13.13
CA PRO A 247 6.47 5.09 -14.48
C PRO A 247 6.05 3.86 -15.30
N ARG A 248 5.76 2.73 -14.63
CA ARG A 248 5.22 1.54 -15.27
C ARG A 248 3.72 1.68 -15.54
N LEU A 249 2.97 2.23 -14.56
CA LEU A 249 1.53 2.45 -14.72
C LEU A 249 1.23 3.40 -15.88
N GLU A 250 2.06 4.43 -16.09
CA GLU A 250 1.90 5.39 -17.18
C GLU A 250 1.99 4.73 -18.57
N VAL A 251 2.67 3.61 -18.68
CA VAL A 251 2.75 2.79 -19.91
C VAL A 251 1.87 1.54 -19.85
N GLY A 252 0.89 1.49 -18.95
CA GLY A 252 -0.07 0.39 -18.84
C GLY A 252 0.46 -0.89 -18.16
N LEU A 253 1.68 -0.86 -17.61
CA LEU A 253 2.27 -2.02 -16.94
C LEU A 253 1.96 -2.04 -15.44
N PRO A 254 1.73 -3.20 -14.81
CA PRO A 254 1.51 -3.30 -13.37
C PRO A 254 2.77 -3.00 -12.57
N THR A 255 2.59 -2.79 -11.28
CA THR A 255 3.72 -2.60 -10.36
C THR A 255 4.61 -3.85 -10.33
N VAL A 256 5.92 -3.68 -10.16
CA VAL A 256 6.90 -4.78 -10.11
C VAL A 256 6.48 -5.85 -9.09
N CYS A 257 6.05 -5.44 -7.90
CA CYS A 257 5.62 -6.36 -6.85
C CYS A 257 4.31 -7.11 -7.15
N SER A 258 3.49 -6.61 -8.08
CA SER A 258 2.27 -7.30 -8.53
C SER A 258 2.57 -8.31 -9.62
N GLU A 259 3.41 -7.92 -10.58
CA GLU A 259 3.78 -8.75 -11.71
C GLU A 259 4.58 -9.98 -11.27
N THR A 260 5.52 -9.81 -10.33
CA THR A 260 6.36 -10.89 -9.82
C THR A 260 5.70 -11.74 -8.73
N CYS A 261 4.44 -11.48 -8.41
CA CYS A 261 3.73 -12.20 -7.36
C CYS A 261 3.38 -13.64 -7.78
N VAL A 262 4.02 -14.63 -7.16
CA VAL A 262 3.81 -16.06 -7.45
C VAL A 262 2.35 -16.46 -7.20
N GLY A 263 1.75 -16.01 -6.10
CA GLY A 263 0.35 -16.30 -5.75
C GLY A 263 -0.70 -15.54 -6.57
N ARG A 264 -0.30 -14.64 -7.47
CA ARG A 264 -1.23 -13.80 -8.25
C ARG A 264 -2.28 -13.12 -7.38
N LEU A 265 -1.88 -12.65 -6.20
CA LEU A 265 -2.79 -12.15 -5.17
C LEU A 265 -3.12 -10.66 -5.28
N ARG A 266 -2.46 -9.92 -6.18
CA ARG A 266 -2.57 -8.46 -6.29
C ARG A 266 -3.42 -8.06 -7.49
N TYR A 267 -4.33 -7.14 -7.25
CA TYR A 267 -5.26 -6.55 -8.21
C TYR A 267 -4.99 -5.06 -8.26
N ILE A 268 -4.88 -4.47 -9.44
CA ILE A 268 -4.68 -3.04 -9.65
C ILE A 268 -5.78 -2.52 -10.56
N GLY A 269 -6.37 -1.42 -10.17
CA GLY A 269 -7.40 -0.76 -10.95
C GLY A 269 -7.63 0.67 -10.52
N LEU A 270 -8.40 1.37 -11.32
CA LEU A 270 -8.80 2.74 -11.06
C LEU A 270 -10.08 2.76 -10.22
N VAL A 271 -10.16 3.70 -9.28
CA VAL A 271 -11.36 3.97 -8.48
C VAL A 271 -11.71 5.44 -8.61
N LEU A 272 -12.97 5.73 -8.93
CA LEU A 272 -13.51 7.09 -8.88
C LEU A 272 -14.00 7.38 -7.47
N TYR A 273 -13.78 8.60 -6.99
CA TYR A 273 -14.22 9.00 -5.67
C TYR A 273 -14.67 10.47 -5.63
N ASP A 274 -15.55 10.77 -4.68
CA ASP A 274 -15.98 12.15 -4.41
C ASP A 274 -15.01 12.81 -3.43
N ALA A 275 -14.20 13.71 -3.95
CA ALA A 275 -13.21 14.44 -3.15
C ALA A 275 -13.83 15.36 -2.08
N ASP A 276 -15.07 15.78 -2.27
CA ASP A 276 -15.79 16.63 -1.30
C ASP A 276 -16.20 15.85 -0.04
N LYS A 277 -16.42 14.53 -0.18
CA LYS A 277 -16.81 13.65 0.94
C LYS A 277 -15.62 13.19 1.80
N VAL A 278 -14.40 13.17 1.26
CA VAL A 278 -13.23 12.58 1.93
C VAL A 278 -13.02 13.10 3.35
N LEU A 279 -13.13 14.43 3.53
CA LEU A 279 -12.93 15.04 4.84
C LEU A 279 -14.05 14.69 5.82
N GLU A 280 -15.28 14.74 5.37
CA GLU A 280 -16.47 14.43 6.16
C GLU A 280 -16.39 12.98 6.65
N GLN A 281 -16.17 12.04 5.74
CA GLN A 281 -16.11 10.62 6.05
C GLN A 281 -14.92 10.27 6.95
N ALA A 282 -13.77 10.91 6.77
CA ALA A 282 -12.63 10.74 7.67
C ALA A 282 -12.88 11.32 9.09
N SER A 283 -13.88 12.18 9.26
CA SER A 283 -14.22 12.84 10.52
C SER A 283 -15.35 12.15 11.31
N ILE A 284 -15.85 11.01 10.85
CA ILE A 284 -16.87 10.25 11.59
C ILE A 284 -16.31 9.84 12.96
N GLU A 285 -17.09 10.04 14.02
CA GLU A 285 -16.62 9.79 15.40
C GLU A 285 -16.44 8.30 15.68
N ASP A 286 -17.39 7.47 15.27
CA ASP A 286 -17.33 6.02 15.46
C ASP A 286 -16.27 5.41 14.52
N GLU A 287 -15.21 4.86 15.11
CA GLU A 287 -14.12 4.25 14.35
C GLU A 287 -14.55 2.98 13.61
N LYS A 288 -15.54 2.25 14.11
CA LYS A 288 -16.11 1.07 13.45
C LYS A 288 -16.87 1.40 12.17
N ALA A 289 -17.42 2.61 12.08
CA ALA A 289 -18.11 3.08 10.88
C ALA A 289 -17.14 3.55 9.76
N LEU A 290 -15.83 3.67 10.02
CA LEU A 290 -14.86 4.22 9.05
C LEU A 290 -14.70 3.35 7.80
N TYR A 291 -14.89 2.04 7.89
CA TYR A 291 -14.90 1.18 6.71
C TYR A 291 -16.04 1.56 5.74
N ALA A 292 -17.26 1.61 6.23
CA ALA A 292 -18.42 1.99 5.43
C ALA A 292 -18.30 3.44 4.92
N ALA A 293 -17.78 4.33 5.76
CA ALA A 293 -17.54 5.72 5.42
C ALA A 293 -16.54 5.89 4.26
N GLN A 294 -15.46 5.12 4.26
CA GLN A 294 -14.50 5.17 3.15
C GLN A 294 -15.12 4.64 1.86
N ARG A 295 -15.89 3.56 1.92
CA ARG A 295 -16.62 3.04 0.76
C ARG A 295 -17.64 4.05 0.19
N ALA A 296 -18.30 4.81 1.04
CA ALA A 296 -19.24 5.85 0.65
C ALA A 296 -18.58 7.03 -0.13
N CYS A 297 -17.24 7.14 -0.09
CA CYS A 297 -16.52 8.08 -0.94
C CYS A 297 -16.40 7.58 -2.39
N PHE A 298 -16.45 6.26 -2.62
CA PHE A 298 -16.27 5.69 -3.94
C PHE A 298 -17.54 5.80 -4.76
N LEU A 299 -17.38 6.11 -6.02
CA LEU A 299 -18.46 6.37 -6.96
C LEU A 299 -18.66 5.18 -7.89
N ASP A 300 -19.91 4.94 -8.28
CA ASP A 300 -20.23 3.95 -9.28
C ASP A 300 -19.91 4.51 -10.67
N PRO A 301 -18.97 3.90 -11.42
CA PRO A 301 -18.60 4.36 -12.75
C PRO A 301 -19.70 4.17 -13.81
N ASP A 302 -20.72 3.36 -13.50
CA ASP A 302 -21.87 3.14 -14.39
C ASP A 302 -23.00 4.15 -14.13
N ASP A 303 -22.97 4.92 -13.04
CA ASP A 303 -23.95 5.96 -12.76
C ASP A 303 -23.82 7.11 -13.77
N PRO A 304 -24.92 7.47 -14.50
CA PRO A 304 -24.91 8.54 -15.48
C PRO A 304 -24.57 9.94 -14.88
N GLU A 305 -24.84 10.15 -13.60
CA GLU A 305 -24.48 11.41 -12.92
C GLU A 305 -22.98 11.48 -12.68
N VAL A 306 -22.37 10.35 -12.25
CA VAL A 306 -20.92 10.22 -12.08
C VAL A 306 -20.19 10.38 -13.41
N GLN A 307 -20.71 9.79 -14.48
CA GLN A 307 -20.11 9.91 -15.83
C GLN A 307 -20.08 11.38 -16.30
N ARG A 308 -21.20 12.08 -16.20
CA ARG A 308 -21.25 13.52 -16.56
C ARG A 308 -20.33 14.38 -15.70
N ALA A 309 -20.28 14.10 -14.40
CA ALA A 309 -19.40 14.84 -13.49
C ALA A 309 -17.91 14.52 -13.73
N ALA A 310 -17.57 13.28 -14.10
CA ALA A 310 -16.21 12.88 -14.45
C ALA A 310 -15.75 13.54 -15.77
N GLU A 311 -16.62 13.59 -16.78
CA GLU A 311 -16.36 14.28 -18.05
C GLU A 311 -16.14 15.78 -17.79
N ALA A 312 -16.99 16.42 -17.00
CA ALA A 312 -16.84 17.82 -16.60
C ALA A 312 -15.56 18.08 -15.79
N ALA A 313 -15.06 17.08 -15.05
CA ALA A 313 -13.79 17.13 -14.33
C ALA A 313 -12.56 16.87 -15.24
N GLY A 314 -12.77 16.57 -16.52
CA GLY A 314 -11.72 16.30 -17.48
C GLY A 314 -11.10 14.90 -17.37
N ILE A 315 -11.80 13.92 -16.80
CA ILE A 315 -11.36 12.52 -16.75
C ILE A 315 -11.51 11.92 -18.14
N PRO A 316 -10.45 11.36 -18.75
CA PRO A 316 -10.50 10.81 -20.10
C PRO A 316 -11.44 9.60 -20.22
N ALA A 317 -11.97 9.36 -21.42
CA ALA A 317 -12.93 8.29 -21.67
C ALA A 317 -12.34 6.88 -21.43
N ASP A 318 -11.07 6.67 -21.75
CA ASP A 318 -10.33 5.43 -21.49
C ASP A 318 -10.17 5.17 -19.99
N TRP A 319 -10.02 6.22 -19.19
CA TRP A 319 -9.99 6.13 -17.73
C TRP A 319 -11.38 5.77 -17.17
N MET A 320 -12.44 6.30 -17.74
CA MET A 320 -13.81 5.91 -17.39
C MET A 320 -14.07 4.44 -17.70
N GLU A 321 -13.62 3.97 -18.86
CA GLU A 321 -13.71 2.55 -19.21
C GLU A 321 -12.88 1.67 -18.26
N ALA A 322 -11.67 2.10 -17.91
CA ALA A 322 -10.85 1.41 -16.92
C ALA A 322 -11.51 1.37 -15.53
N ALA A 323 -12.22 2.43 -15.13
CA ALA A 323 -12.95 2.46 -13.86
C ALA A 323 -14.11 1.46 -13.84
N ARG A 324 -14.87 1.32 -14.94
CA ARG A 324 -15.95 0.33 -15.07
C ARG A 324 -15.45 -1.10 -14.96
N ARG A 325 -14.29 -1.38 -15.54
CA ARG A 325 -13.66 -2.71 -15.54
C ARG A 325 -12.76 -2.95 -14.33
N SER A 326 -12.67 -1.99 -13.40
CA SER A 326 -11.73 -2.04 -12.28
C SER A 326 -11.99 -3.23 -11.35
N PRO A 327 -11.03 -4.16 -11.23
CA PRO A 327 -11.15 -5.26 -10.28
C PRO A 327 -11.16 -4.75 -8.83
N VAL A 328 -10.49 -3.63 -8.58
CA VAL A 328 -10.42 -3.02 -7.25
C VAL A 328 -11.78 -2.48 -6.83
N TRP A 329 -12.45 -1.74 -7.71
CA TRP A 329 -13.80 -1.24 -7.42
C TRP A 329 -14.78 -2.41 -7.21
N ALA A 330 -14.71 -3.44 -8.05
CA ALA A 330 -15.56 -4.62 -7.92
C ALA A 330 -15.35 -5.33 -6.57
N LEU A 331 -14.10 -5.55 -6.15
CA LEU A 331 -13.79 -6.21 -4.88
C LEU A 331 -14.19 -5.39 -3.64
N ILE A 332 -14.16 -4.05 -3.74
CA ILE A 332 -14.53 -3.16 -2.64
C ILE A 332 -16.05 -2.92 -2.58
N ASN A 333 -16.70 -2.61 -3.71
CA ASN A 333 -18.07 -2.11 -3.74
C ASN A 333 -19.10 -3.11 -4.27
N ARG A 334 -18.77 -3.91 -5.30
CA ARG A 334 -19.71 -4.89 -5.87
C ARG A 334 -19.76 -6.16 -5.02
N TYR A 335 -18.61 -6.75 -4.70
CA TYR A 335 -18.55 -7.99 -3.91
C TYR A 335 -18.41 -7.73 -2.41
N GLU A 336 -17.87 -6.57 -2.02
CA GLU A 336 -17.66 -6.17 -0.64
C GLU A 336 -16.83 -7.19 0.16
N VAL A 337 -15.72 -7.65 -0.42
CA VAL A 337 -14.82 -8.64 0.19
C VAL A 337 -13.45 -8.07 0.55
N ALA A 338 -13.17 -6.83 0.18
CA ALA A 338 -11.92 -6.16 0.48
C ALA A 338 -12.09 -5.17 1.65
N LEU A 339 -11.10 -5.12 2.54
CA LEU A 339 -11.07 -4.33 3.76
C LEU A 339 -9.81 -3.44 3.79
N PRO A 340 -9.88 -2.21 4.33
CA PRO A 340 -8.72 -1.33 4.49
C PRO A 340 -7.88 -1.74 5.70
N LEU A 341 -6.58 -1.44 5.69
CA LEU A 341 -5.71 -1.64 6.84
C LEU A 341 -5.81 -0.44 7.79
N HIS A 342 -6.15 -0.68 9.07
CA HIS A 342 -6.22 0.34 10.12
C HIS A 342 -7.04 1.59 9.76
N PRO A 343 -8.34 1.45 9.50
CA PRO A 343 -9.21 2.59 9.17
C PRO A 343 -9.23 3.66 10.27
N GLU A 344 -8.98 3.29 11.55
CA GLU A 344 -8.90 4.19 12.70
C GLU A 344 -7.77 5.23 12.59
N TYR A 345 -6.82 5.04 11.70
CA TYR A 345 -5.81 6.07 11.41
C TYR A 345 -6.36 7.24 10.57
N ARG A 346 -7.57 7.11 10.04
CA ARG A 346 -8.33 8.14 9.32
C ARG A 346 -7.61 8.69 8.07
N THR A 347 -6.68 7.91 7.55
CA THR A 347 -5.90 8.26 6.36
C THR A 347 -6.57 7.79 5.07
N MET A 348 -7.58 6.95 5.16
CA MET A 348 -8.31 6.34 4.04
C MET A 348 -7.34 5.66 3.05
N PRO A 349 -6.78 4.49 3.41
CA PRO A 349 -5.82 3.77 2.59
C PRO A 349 -6.43 3.33 1.25
N MET A 350 -5.60 3.30 0.20
CA MET A 350 -5.99 2.83 -1.13
C MET A 350 -5.33 1.51 -1.51
N VAL A 351 -4.72 0.83 -0.55
CA VAL A 351 -4.37 -0.58 -0.60
C VAL A 351 -5.31 -1.33 0.35
N TRP A 352 -6.03 -2.29 -0.19
CA TRP A 352 -7.07 -3.03 0.49
C TRP A 352 -6.70 -4.50 0.58
N TYR A 353 -7.34 -5.24 1.46
CA TYR A 353 -6.99 -6.62 1.76
C TYR A 353 -8.23 -7.51 1.83
N ILE A 354 -8.15 -8.67 1.18
CA ILE A 354 -9.12 -9.76 1.37
C ILE A 354 -8.54 -10.65 2.47
N PRO A 355 -9.27 -10.88 3.58
CA PRO A 355 -8.77 -11.66 4.70
C PRO A 355 -8.51 -13.13 4.32
N PRO A 356 -7.58 -13.81 5.03
CA PRO A 356 -7.29 -15.21 4.77
C PRO A 356 -8.44 -16.11 5.27
N LEU A 357 -8.83 -17.08 4.45
CA LEU A 357 -9.83 -18.11 4.78
C LEU A 357 -9.20 -19.52 4.88
N SER A 358 -7.96 -19.71 4.42
CA SER A 358 -7.29 -21.01 4.37
C SER A 358 -7.28 -21.81 5.69
N PRO A 359 -7.08 -21.19 6.85
CA PRO A 359 -7.08 -21.90 8.13
C PRO A 359 -8.42 -22.57 8.49
N VAL A 360 -9.52 -22.14 7.86
CA VAL A 360 -10.87 -22.68 8.10
C VAL A 360 -11.00 -24.11 7.61
N VAL A 361 -10.42 -24.42 6.46
CA VAL A 361 -10.62 -25.70 5.78
C VAL A 361 -10.01 -26.86 6.55
N ASP A 362 -8.88 -26.63 7.23
CA ASP A 362 -8.21 -27.68 8.01
C ASP A 362 -8.93 -27.98 9.32
N VAL A 363 -9.50 -26.97 9.96
CA VAL A 363 -10.28 -27.15 11.20
C VAL A 363 -11.57 -27.95 10.97
N ILE A 364 -12.20 -27.82 9.80
CA ILE A 364 -13.39 -28.59 9.44
C ILE A 364 -13.08 -30.10 9.41
N LYS A 365 -11.89 -30.50 8.96
CA LYS A 365 -11.46 -31.90 8.94
C LYS A 365 -11.24 -32.46 10.34
N ASP A 366 -10.68 -31.66 11.24
CA ASP A 366 -10.30 -32.10 12.60
C ASP A 366 -11.50 -32.16 13.56
N THR A 367 -12.55 -31.37 13.32
CA THR A 367 -13.75 -31.30 14.17
C THR A 367 -14.82 -32.35 13.83
N GLY A 368 -14.58 -33.24 12.84
CA GLY A 368 -15.57 -34.22 12.40
C GLY A 368 -16.79 -33.60 11.70
N PHE A 369 -16.71 -32.37 11.30
CA PHE A 369 -17.71 -31.68 10.48
C PHE A 369 -17.82 -32.41 9.14
N ASP A 370 -19.00 -32.95 8.87
CA ASP A 370 -19.29 -33.46 7.53
C ASP A 370 -19.38 -32.26 6.57
N ALA A 371 -18.41 -32.14 5.66
CA ALA A 371 -18.42 -31.09 4.63
C ALA A 371 -19.63 -31.19 3.68
N GLU A 372 -20.43 -32.24 3.83
CA GLU A 372 -21.69 -32.46 3.11
C GLU A 372 -22.91 -31.95 3.89
N ASP A 373 -22.78 -31.61 5.16
CA ASP A 373 -23.86 -31.01 5.93
C ASP A 373 -23.98 -29.50 5.63
N ARG A 374 -24.80 -29.21 4.63
CA ARG A 374 -25.05 -27.84 4.13
C ARG A 374 -25.70 -26.91 5.16
N GLY A 375 -26.33 -27.47 6.21
CA GLY A 375 -26.96 -26.68 7.28
C GLY A 375 -25.96 -25.89 8.12
N ASN A 376 -24.67 -26.19 8.00
CA ASN A 376 -23.63 -25.62 8.84
C ASN A 376 -22.46 -24.97 8.06
N LEU A 377 -22.74 -24.51 6.83
CA LEU A 377 -21.72 -23.87 5.95
C LEU A 377 -20.89 -22.78 6.65
N PHE A 378 -21.49 -22.04 7.58
CA PHE A 378 -20.83 -20.94 8.27
C PHE A 378 -20.26 -21.31 9.66
N ALA A 379 -20.54 -22.48 10.19
CA ALA A 379 -19.97 -22.92 11.46
C ALA A 379 -18.43 -23.07 11.39
N ALA A 380 -17.92 -23.27 10.19
CA ALA A 380 -16.48 -23.24 9.92
C ALA A 380 -15.83 -21.88 10.25
N ILE A 381 -16.57 -20.78 10.20
CA ILE A 381 -16.09 -19.45 10.55
C ILE A 381 -15.93 -19.31 12.06
N GLU A 382 -16.82 -19.92 12.84
CA GLU A 382 -16.74 -19.97 14.30
C GLU A 382 -15.59 -20.85 14.80
N ALA A 383 -15.17 -21.82 13.97
CA ALA A 383 -14.07 -22.72 14.25
C ALA A 383 -12.71 -22.24 13.70
N LEU A 384 -12.61 -21.01 13.21
CA LEU A 384 -11.37 -20.45 12.70
C LEU A 384 -10.27 -20.45 13.77
N ARG A 385 -9.08 -20.91 13.42
CA ARG A 385 -7.89 -20.74 14.27
C ARG A 385 -7.52 -19.25 14.40
N ILE A 386 -7.78 -18.43 13.37
CA ILE A 386 -7.60 -16.98 13.44
C ILE A 386 -8.85 -16.39 14.11
N PRO A 387 -8.74 -15.79 15.29
CA PRO A 387 -9.88 -15.11 15.90
C PRO A 387 -10.40 -14.02 14.97
N VAL A 388 -11.71 -13.98 14.73
CA VAL A 388 -12.32 -12.96 13.87
C VAL A 388 -12.07 -11.56 14.44
N GLU A 389 -12.02 -11.44 15.75
CA GLU A 389 -11.68 -10.20 16.46
C GLU A 389 -10.27 -9.71 16.13
N TYR A 390 -9.29 -10.61 15.89
CA TYR A 390 -7.96 -10.21 15.45
C TYR A 390 -8.00 -9.54 14.07
N LEU A 391 -8.72 -10.15 13.14
CA LEU A 391 -8.92 -9.57 11.81
C LEU A 391 -9.71 -8.25 11.88
N ALA A 392 -10.70 -8.18 12.76
CA ALA A 392 -11.48 -6.97 12.97
C ALA A 392 -10.63 -5.83 13.54
N ASN A 393 -9.74 -6.10 14.50
CA ASN A 393 -8.79 -5.12 15.02
C ASN A 393 -7.84 -4.61 13.94
N LEU A 394 -7.46 -5.46 12.99
CA LEU A 394 -6.53 -5.11 11.92
C LEU A 394 -7.21 -4.31 10.78
N PHE A 395 -8.42 -4.68 10.39
CA PHE A 395 -9.05 -4.21 9.14
C PHE A 395 -10.30 -3.35 9.30
N THR A 396 -10.98 -3.39 10.46
CA THR A 396 -12.26 -2.73 10.65
C THR A 396 -12.38 -1.95 11.97
N ALA A 397 -11.24 -1.63 12.60
CA ALA A 397 -11.23 -0.98 13.92
C ALA A 397 -12.08 -1.73 14.99
N GLY A 398 -12.13 -3.06 14.92
CA GLY A 398 -12.86 -3.91 15.85
C GLY A 398 -14.33 -4.15 15.48
N ASP A 399 -14.75 -3.86 14.26
CA ASP A 399 -16.10 -4.23 13.76
C ASP A 399 -16.10 -5.69 13.27
N VAL A 400 -16.44 -6.61 14.17
CA VAL A 400 -16.50 -8.06 13.92
C VAL A 400 -17.56 -8.43 12.87
N PRO A 401 -18.81 -7.92 12.92
CA PRO A 401 -19.83 -8.27 11.94
C PRO A 401 -19.43 -8.04 10.49
N THR A 402 -18.71 -6.96 10.19
CA THR A 402 -18.20 -6.68 8.84
C THR A 402 -17.23 -7.76 8.38
N VAL A 403 -16.29 -8.18 9.23
CA VAL A 403 -15.33 -9.24 8.88
C VAL A 403 -16.01 -10.59 8.69
N GLU A 404 -16.95 -10.95 9.57
CA GLU A 404 -17.77 -12.17 9.43
C GLU A 404 -18.54 -12.17 8.11
N GLY A 405 -19.13 -11.06 7.72
CA GLY A 405 -19.81 -10.90 6.44
C GLY A 405 -18.91 -11.19 5.25
N VAL A 406 -17.68 -10.67 5.27
CA VAL A 406 -16.66 -10.95 4.24
C VAL A 406 -16.30 -12.44 4.21
N LEU A 407 -16.00 -13.03 5.36
CA LEU A 407 -15.62 -14.45 5.44
C LEU A 407 -16.76 -15.37 4.98
N ARG A 408 -18.02 -15.03 5.29
CA ARG A 408 -19.21 -15.76 4.83
C ARG A 408 -19.33 -15.72 3.30
N LYS A 409 -19.12 -14.58 2.67
CA LYS A 409 -19.10 -14.44 1.21
C LYS A 409 -18.02 -15.32 0.56
N LEU A 410 -16.82 -15.33 1.12
CA LEU A 410 -15.71 -16.16 0.63
C LEU A 410 -15.97 -17.67 0.82
N ALA A 411 -16.56 -18.08 1.95
CA ALA A 411 -16.94 -19.45 2.21
C ALA A 411 -18.06 -19.92 1.27
N ALA A 412 -19.09 -19.09 1.09
CA ALA A 412 -20.19 -19.35 0.17
C ALA A 412 -19.68 -19.53 -1.28
N MET A 413 -18.77 -18.68 -1.73
CA MET A 413 -18.14 -18.80 -3.04
C MET A 413 -17.45 -20.17 -3.21
N ARG A 414 -16.68 -20.62 -2.24
CA ARG A 414 -15.98 -21.91 -2.33
C ARG A 414 -16.94 -23.07 -2.37
N SER A 415 -18.01 -23.04 -1.55
CA SER A 415 -19.02 -24.10 -1.52
C SER A 415 -19.82 -24.16 -2.81
N TYR A 416 -20.34 -23.04 -3.29
CA TYR A 416 -21.11 -22.94 -4.53
C TYR A 416 -20.30 -23.41 -5.74
N MET A 417 -19.07 -22.96 -5.87
CA MET A 417 -18.18 -23.32 -6.98
C MET A 417 -17.70 -24.77 -6.91
N ARG A 418 -17.63 -25.36 -5.71
CA ARG A 418 -17.33 -26.78 -5.56
C ARG A 418 -18.37 -27.66 -6.24
N ASP A 419 -19.66 -27.36 -6.06
CA ASP A 419 -20.74 -28.12 -6.69
C ASP A 419 -20.67 -28.01 -8.22
N ILE A 420 -20.49 -26.80 -8.76
CA ILE A 420 -20.30 -26.56 -10.20
C ILE A 420 -19.11 -27.36 -10.74
N ASN A 421 -17.96 -27.27 -10.08
CA ASN A 421 -16.72 -27.95 -10.51
C ASN A 421 -16.81 -29.48 -10.44
N LEU A 422 -17.69 -30.02 -9.59
CA LEU A 422 -17.97 -31.45 -9.49
C LEU A 422 -19.08 -31.91 -10.44
N GLY A 423 -19.64 -31.01 -11.28
CA GLY A 423 -20.73 -31.29 -12.20
C GLY A 423 -22.07 -31.58 -11.50
N ARG A 424 -22.24 -31.07 -10.28
CA ARG A 424 -23.51 -31.11 -9.53
C ARG A 424 -24.34 -29.87 -9.86
N ASP A 425 -25.65 -29.98 -9.71
CA ASP A 425 -26.53 -28.81 -9.81
C ASP A 425 -26.19 -27.84 -8.64
N PRO A 426 -25.87 -26.58 -8.92
CA PRO A 426 -25.52 -25.62 -7.89
C PRO A 426 -26.74 -25.27 -7.01
N ASP A 427 -26.50 -25.11 -5.72
CA ASP A 427 -27.51 -24.71 -4.77
C ASP A 427 -27.59 -23.18 -4.69
N GLU A 428 -28.58 -22.59 -5.33
CA GLU A 428 -28.81 -21.14 -5.39
C GLU A 428 -29.14 -20.52 -4.00
N SER A 429 -29.46 -21.32 -2.99
CA SER A 429 -29.65 -20.82 -1.63
C SER A 429 -28.33 -20.36 -0.99
N ILE A 430 -27.19 -20.86 -1.45
CA ILE A 430 -25.85 -20.52 -0.94
C ILE A 430 -25.49 -19.06 -1.27
N PRO A 431 -25.49 -18.62 -2.54
CA PRO A 431 -25.25 -17.21 -2.84
C PRO A 431 -26.32 -16.29 -2.24
N ALA A 432 -27.61 -16.70 -2.25
CA ALA A 432 -28.70 -15.92 -1.66
C ALA A 432 -28.51 -15.67 -0.14
N ALA A 433 -27.95 -16.62 0.61
CA ALA A 433 -27.66 -16.48 2.03
C ALA A 433 -26.64 -15.37 2.37
N VAL A 434 -25.84 -14.94 1.37
CA VAL A 434 -24.86 -13.84 1.52
C VAL A 434 -25.22 -12.62 0.67
N GLY A 435 -26.46 -12.55 0.19
CA GLY A 435 -26.98 -11.41 -0.57
C GLY A 435 -26.44 -11.30 -1.99
N MET A 436 -26.09 -12.42 -2.62
CA MET A 436 -25.60 -12.52 -4.00
C MET A 436 -26.48 -13.45 -4.82
N ASP A 437 -26.38 -13.38 -6.13
CA ASP A 437 -26.88 -14.39 -7.06
C ASP A 437 -25.74 -15.28 -7.57
N GLY A 438 -26.10 -16.36 -8.26
CA GLY A 438 -25.13 -17.33 -8.77
C GLY A 438 -24.19 -16.74 -9.81
N GLU A 439 -24.64 -15.82 -10.66
CA GLU A 439 -23.82 -15.14 -11.67
C GLU A 439 -22.76 -14.25 -11.02
N THR A 440 -23.16 -13.40 -10.07
CA THR A 440 -22.24 -12.56 -9.30
C THR A 440 -21.21 -13.40 -8.54
N MET A 441 -21.64 -14.53 -7.97
CA MET A 441 -20.74 -15.47 -7.25
C MET A 441 -19.73 -16.10 -8.19
N TYR A 442 -20.15 -16.50 -9.38
CA TYR A 442 -19.28 -17.06 -10.41
C TYR A 442 -18.24 -16.03 -10.91
N ASP A 443 -18.67 -14.78 -11.15
CA ASP A 443 -17.77 -13.70 -11.55
C ASP A 443 -16.75 -13.38 -10.47
N MET A 444 -17.16 -13.34 -9.20
CA MET A 444 -16.25 -13.19 -8.08
C MET A 444 -15.22 -14.33 -8.03
N PHE A 445 -15.66 -15.58 -8.26
CA PHE A 445 -14.74 -16.72 -8.34
C PHE A 445 -13.75 -16.59 -9.49
N ARG A 446 -14.19 -16.21 -10.69
CA ARG A 446 -13.30 -15.98 -11.83
C ARG A 446 -12.20 -14.97 -11.48
N LEU A 447 -12.59 -13.87 -10.85
CA LEU A 447 -11.66 -12.82 -10.45
C LEU A 447 -10.69 -13.31 -9.36
N LEU A 448 -11.17 -14.03 -8.35
CA LEU A 448 -10.35 -14.40 -7.19
C LEU A 448 -9.53 -15.68 -7.41
N ALA A 449 -10.11 -16.71 -8.02
CA ALA A 449 -9.45 -18.01 -8.17
C ALA A 449 -8.67 -18.12 -9.47
N ILE A 450 -9.29 -17.84 -10.63
CA ILE A 450 -8.65 -17.92 -11.94
C ILE A 450 -7.66 -16.77 -12.10
N ALA A 451 -8.06 -15.56 -11.76
CA ALA A 451 -7.21 -14.37 -11.64
C ALA A 451 -6.32 -14.17 -12.88
N LYS A 452 -6.94 -14.11 -14.07
CA LYS A 452 -6.19 -13.84 -15.30
C LYS A 452 -5.47 -12.49 -15.22
N TYR A 453 -4.45 -12.32 -16.05
CA TYR A 453 -3.64 -11.11 -16.06
C TYR A 453 -4.49 -9.86 -16.37
N GLU A 454 -5.30 -9.93 -17.43
CA GLU A 454 -6.19 -8.88 -17.89
C GLU A 454 -7.31 -8.54 -16.91
N ASP A 455 -7.75 -9.51 -16.10
CA ASP A 455 -8.77 -9.30 -15.07
C ASP A 455 -8.18 -8.68 -13.80
N ARG A 456 -6.90 -8.95 -13.51
CA ARG A 456 -6.23 -8.42 -12.31
C ARG A 456 -5.70 -7.00 -12.50
N TYR A 457 -5.33 -6.64 -13.73
CA TYR A 457 -4.67 -5.38 -14.01
C TYR A 457 -5.45 -4.60 -15.06
N VAL A 458 -6.23 -3.64 -14.59
CA VAL A 458 -6.95 -2.71 -15.45
C VAL A 458 -6.36 -1.33 -15.21
N ILE A 459 -5.38 -0.99 -16.03
CA ILE A 459 -4.55 0.20 -15.90
C ILE A 459 -4.73 1.03 -17.17
N PRO A 460 -5.32 2.23 -17.06
CA PRO A 460 -5.42 3.11 -18.22
C PRO A 460 -4.00 3.56 -18.59
N SER A 461 -3.68 3.51 -19.86
CA SER A 461 -2.39 3.93 -20.38
C SER A 461 -2.44 5.40 -20.77
N ALA A 462 -1.70 6.24 -20.08
CA ALA A 462 -1.51 7.63 -20.51
C ALA A 462 -0.65 7.72 -21.79
N HIS A 463 0.07 6.65 -22.12
CA HIS A 463 1.01 6.58 -23.23
C HIS A 463 0.89 5.23 -23.96
N ALA A 464 -0.30 4.93 -24.51
CA ALA A 464 -0.59 3.65 -25.15
C ALA A 464 0.40 3.29 -26.27
N GLU A 465 0.81 4.25 -27.09
CA GLU A 465 1.80 4.04 -28.15
C GLU A 465 3.17 3.62 -27.60
N GLN A 466 3.60 4.21 -26.48
CA GLN A 466 4.86 3.81 -25.84
C GLN A 466 4.76 2.44 -25.16
N ALA A 467 3.59 2.09 -24.65
CA ALA A 467 3.33 0.76 -24.08
C ALA A 467 3.44 -0.32 -25.16
N HIS A 468 2.83 -0.13 -26.32
CA HIS A 468 2.94 -1.04 -27.46
C HIS A 468 4.38 -1.18 -27.96
N ALA A 469 5.10 -0.08 -28.11
CA ALA A 469 6.50 -0.11 -28.52
C ALA A 469 7.39 -0.87 -27.52
N LEU A 470 7.13 -0.74 -26.21
CA LEU A 470 7.84 -1.49 -25.17
C LEU A 470 7.49 -2.98 -25.17
N GLU A 471 6.24 -3.33 -25.49
CA GLU A 471 5.75 -4.70 -25.59
C GLU A 471 6.34 -5.40 -26.82
N GLU A 472 6.38 -4.73 -27.95
CA GLU A 472 7.03 -5.19 -29.19
C GLU A 472 8.53 -5.43 -28.96
N LEU A 473 9.25 -4.48 -28.38
CA LEU A 473 10.67 -4.62 -28.04
C LEU A 473 10.92 -5.75 -27.04
N ALA A 474 10.05 -5.95 -26.06
CA ALA A 474 10.18 -7.06 -25.12
C ALA A 474 9.94 -8.42 -25.79
N THR A 475 9.08 -8.47 -26.77
CA THR A 475 8.78 -9.68 -27.56
C THR A 475 9.91 -9.98 -28.53
N GLU A 476 10.49 -8.98 -29.18
CA GLU A 476 11.64 -9.14 -30.06
C GLU A 476 12.88 -9.59 -29.27
N CYS A 477 13.15 -9.02 -28.11
CA CYS A 477 14.27 -9.45 -27.24
C CYS A 477 14.11 -10.89 -26.72
N SER A 478 12.89 -11.43 -26.65
CA SER A 478 12.66 -12.80 -26.20
C SER A 478 12.93 -13.85 -27.29
N LEU A 479 12.99 -13.44 -28.55
CA LEU A 479 13.17 -14.34 -29.69
C LEU A 479 14.63 -14.45 -30.18
N GLU A 480 15.51 -13.52 -29.83
CA GLU A 480 16.92 -13.53 -30.18
C GLU A 480 17.85 -13.73 -28.97
N PHE A 481 17.54 -14.70 -28.12
CA PHE A 481 18.45 -15.10 -27.05
C PHE A 481 19.47 -16.13 -27.60
N ASP A 482 20.25 -15.71 -28.59
CA ASP A 482 21.45 -16.42 -28.98
C ASP A 482 22.64 -15.79 -28.23
N GLY A 483 22.83 -16.23 -26.99
CA GLY A 483 24.08 -16.07 -26.24
C GLY A 483 24.73 -14.68 -26.13
N GLY A 484 24.00 -13.62 -26.46
CA GLY A 484 24.49 -12.24 -26.32
C GLY A 484 24.67 -11.85 -24.87
N PRO A 485 25.74 -11.15 -24.53
CA PRO A 485 26.11 -10.82 -23.16
C PRO A 485 25.15 -9.77 -22.63
N GLY A 486 24.13 -10.26 -21.89
CA GLY A 486 23.18 -9.27 -21.66
C GLY A 486 22.80 -8.90 -20.29
N MET A 487 21.73 -9.42 -19.90
CA MET A 487 20.81 -8.90 -18.88
C MET A 487 21.32 -8.98 -17.43
N TYR A 488 22.52 -9.49 -17.19
CA TYR A 488 23.07 -9.72 -15.84
C TYR A 488 24.24 -8.84 -15.44
N ASP A 489 24.74 -7.97 -16.33
CA ASP A 489 25.95 -7.19 -16.09
C ASP A 489 25.69 -5.79 -15.48
N SER A 490 24.47 -5.46 -15.16
CA SER A 490 24.11 -4.23 -14.43
C SER A 490 23.84 -4.47 -12.93
N GLY A 491 24.33 -5.57 -12.38
CA GLY A 491 24.36 -5.81 -10.94
C GLY A 491 25.30 -4.83 -10.23
N PRO A 492 25.19 -4.66 -8.90
CA PRO A 492 26.01 -3.74 -8.12
C PRO A 492 27.52 -4.07 -8.13
N PHE A 493 27.94 -5.06 -8.93
CA PHE A 493 29.31 -5.56 -9.04
C PHE A 493 29.94 -5.41 -10.43
N GLY A 494 29.23 -4.81 -11.40
CA GLY A 494 29.72 -4.58 -12.75
C GLY A 494 30.26 -3.17 -12.91
N GLU A 495 31.54 -2.93 -12.65
CA GLU A 495 32.20 -1.75 -13.18
C GLU A 495 32.42 -1.93 -14.69
N GLY A 496 31.64 -1.15 -15.48
CA GLY A 496 32.11 -0.68 -16.77
C GLY A 496 32.45 -1.71 -17.84
N SER A 497 31.60 -2.69 -18.15
CA SER A 497 31.84 -3.55 -19.30
C SER A 497 31.48 -2.95 -20.66
N GLY A 498 30.93 -1.73 -20.72
CA GLY A 498 30.62 -1.05 -21.98
C GLY A 498 29.60 -1.78 -22.88
N ARG A 499 28.82 -2.71 -22.32
CA ARG A 499 27.84 -3.50 -23.07
C ARG A 499 26.52 -2.73 -23.15
N PRO A 500 25.85 -2.72 -24.30
CA PRO A 500 24.55 -2.04 -24.41
C PRO A 500 23.54 -2.69 -23.47
N VAL A 501 22.95 -1.87 -22.63
CA VAL A 501 21.80 -2.27 -21.79
C VAL A 501 20.61 -2.43 -22.73
N PRO A 502 19.81 -3.50 -22.62
CA PRO A 502 18.60 -3.64 -23.43
C PRO A 502 17.72 -2.40 -23.31
N VAL A 503 17.17 -1.95 -24.41
CA VAL A 503 16.35 -0.72 -24.50
C VAL A 503 15.24 -0.68 -23.43
N ALA A 504 14.66 -1.84 -23.08
CA ALA A 504 13.67 -1.94 -22.01
C ALA A 504 14.25 -1.56 -20.63
N VAL A 505 15.52 -1.89 -20.36
CA VAL A 505 16.18 -1.52 -19.09
C VAL A 505 16.58 -0.05 -19.10
N GLU A 506 17.02 0.46 -20.24
CA GLU A 506 17.29 1.90 -20.43
C GLU A 506 16.03 2.72 -20.25
N ASN A 507 14.92 2.31 -20.86
CA ASN A 507 13.62 2.96 -20.69
C ASN A 507 13.15 2.89 -19.23
N PHE A 508 13.34 1.76 -18.56
CA PHE A 508 13.01 1.63 -17.14
C PHE A 508 13.90 2.52 -16.28
N GLN A 509 15.18 2.64 -16.58
CA GLN A 509 16.11 3.54 -15.89
C GLN A 509 15.76 5.01 -16.18
N MET A 510 15.44 5.37 -17.42
CA MET A 510 14.91 6.69 -17.77
C MET A 510 13.64 7.02 -16.98
N LEU A 511 12.70 6.07 -16.89
CA LEU A 511 11.47 6.25 -16.14
C LEU A 511 11.74 6.39 -14.63
N LYS A 512 12.74 5.67 -14.13
CA LYS A 512 13.21 5.76 -12.75
C LYS A 512 13.91 7.10 -12.46
N ASP A 513 14.74 7.56 -13.39
CA ASP A 513 15.45 8.84 -13.28
C ASP A 513 14.48 10.04 -13.37
N ARG A 514 13.45 9.93 -14.18
CA ARG A 514 12.32 10.87 -14.21
C ARG A 514 11.63 11.04 -12.87
N GLN A 515 11.64 10.02 -12.01
CA GLN A 515 11.09 10.11 -10.65
C GLN A 515 11.78 11.17 -9.79
N THR A 516 13.04 11.48 -10.10
CA THR A 516 13.86 12.46 -9.38
C THR A 516 14.00 13.79 -10.13
N SER A 517 13.46 13.89 -11.33
CA SER A 517 13.59 15.10 -12.16
C SER A 517 12.41 16.06 -12.01
N ASP A 518 12.68 17.34 -12.13
CA ASP A 518 11.68 18.41 -12.10
C ASP A 518 10.59 18.28 -13.17
N THR A 519 10.89 17.58 -14.27
CA THR A 519 9.96 17.41 -15.40
C THR A 519 8.77 16.53 -15.08
N LEU A 520 8.82 15.77 -14.00
CA LEU A 520 7.71 14.99 -13.47
C LEU A 520 7.27 15.46 -12.08
N ALA A 521 7.91 16.48 -11.56
CA ALA A 521 7.26 17.29 -10.57
C ALA A 521 5.88 17.62 -11.14
N ALA A 522 4.85 17.47 -10.28
CA ALA A 522 3.54 17.97 -10.65
C ALA A 522 3.71 19.29 -11.40
N PRO A 523 2.97 19.51 -12.48
CA PRO A 523 3.02 20.77 -13.20
C PRO A 523 3.04 21.90 -12.20
N ASP A 524 3.59 23.03 -12.54
CA ASP A 524 3.74 24.24 -11.69
C ASP A 524 2.47 24.64 -10.92
N ASP A 525 1.43 23.85 -11.07
CA ASP A 525 0.20 23.95 -10.33
C ASP A 525 0.44 23.71 -8.84
N LYS A 526 0.69 24.79 -8.13
CA LYS A 526 0.80 24.84 -6.67
C LYS A 526 -0.42 24.23 -5.97
N ALA A 527 -1.51 24.03 -6.67
CA ALA A 527 -2.76 23.46 -6.16
C ALA A 527 -2.66 21.96 -5.83
N THR A 528 -1.72 21.23 -6.44
CA THR A 528 -1.53 19.78 -6.16
C THR A 528 -0.56 19.49 -5.03
N ARG A 529 0.11 20.51 -4.46
CA ARG A 529 1.13 20.34 -3.43
C ARG A 529 0.64 20.82 -2.08
N VAL A 530 0.68 19.93 -1.11
CA VAL A 530 0.33 20.26 0.28
C VAL A 530 1.45 21.06 0.91
N ASN A 531 1.14 22.27 1.31
CA ASN A 531 2.05 23.12 2.08
C ASN A 531 1.49 23.37 3.49
N LEU A 532 2.17 22.83 4.49
CA LEU A 532 1.76 22.95 5.89
C LEU A 532 1.79 24.41 6.40
N LEU A 533 2.65 25.25 5.84
CA LEU A 533 2.74 26.65 6.23
C LEU A 533 1.52 27.47 5.81
N ASN A 534 0.91 27.08 4.70
CA ASN A 534 -0.29 27.74 4.15
C ASN A 534 -1.58 27.05 4.59
N TRP A 535 -1.51 25.90 5.27
CA TRP A 535 -2.67 25.21 5.75
C TRP A 535 -3.12 25.76 7.10
N ASP A 536 -4.35 26.22 7.18
CA ASP A 536 -4.94 26.79 8.41
C ASP A 536 -5.31 25.76 9.48
N GLY A 537 -5.04 24.47 9.22
CA GLY A 537 -5.36 23.35 10.12
C GLY A 537 -6.82 22.90 10.04
N LYS A 538 -7.60 23.42 9.08
CA LYS A 538 -8.99 23.04 8.85
C LYS A 538 -9.09 22.32 7.52
N GLY A 539 -9.82 21.21 7.52
CA GLY A 539 -10.08 20.47 6.31
C GLY A 539 -8.84 19.83 5.66
N VAL A 540 -8.99 19.46 4.40
CA VAL A 540 -7.89 18.96 3.57
C VAL A 540 -6.99 20.14 3.22
N PRO A 541 -5.66 20.01 3.38
CA PRO A 541 -4.74 21.09 3.02
C PRO A 541 -4.93 21.57 1.58
N SER A 542 -4.87 22.87 1.36
CA SER A 542 -4.92 23.44 0.00
C SER A 542 -3.82 22.82 -0.87
N GLY A 543 -4.15 22.49 -2.09
CA GLY A 543 -3.25 21.83 -3.03
C GLY A 543 -3.25 20.29 -2.98
N LEU A 544 -4.08 19.68 -2.14
CA LEU A 544 -4.29 18.23 -2.18
C LEU A 544 -5.24 17.83 -3.32
N PHE A 545 -6.14 18.71 -3.69
CA PHE A 545 -7.08 18.52 -4.80
C PHE A 545 -7.04 19.72 -5.75
N PRO A 546 -7.30 19.52 -7.05
CA PRO A 546 -7.41 20.63 -7.98
C PRO A 546 -8.55 21.58 -7.57
N PRO A 547 -8.44 22.88 -7.90
CA PRO A 547 -9.49 23.84 -7.64
C PRO A 547 -10.80 23.40 -8.33
N ARG A 548 -11.92 23.72 -7.73
CA ARG A 548 -13.23 23.47 -8.36
C ARG A 548 -13.33 24.30 -9.65
N PRO A 549 -13.93 23.75 -10.71
CA PRO A 549 -14.09 24.47 -11.98
C PRO A 549 -14.92 25.75 -11.86
N ASP A 550 -15.77 25.84 -10.83
CA ASP A 550 -16.67 26.95 -10.49
C ASP A 550 -16.10 27.91 -9.43
N ALA A 551 -14.92 27.63 -8.89
CA ALA A 551 -14.26 28.56 -8.00
C ALA A 551 -13.81 29.80 -8.81
N THR A 552 -14.51 30.91 -8.63
CA THR A 552 -13.99 32.21 -9.10
C THR A 552 -12.58 32.38 -8.56
N PRO A 553 -11.60 32.76 -9.40
CA PRO A 553 -10.24 32.97 -8.91
C PRO A 553 -10.29 33.92 -7.74
N ASP A 554 -9.78 33.50 -6.59
CA ASP A 554 -9.61 34.35 -5.43
C ASP A 554 -8.94 35.64 -5.92
N ARG A 555 -9.57 36.77 -5.67
CA ARG A 555 -8.96 38.08 -5.93
C ARG A 555 -7.58 38.02 -5.28
N PRO A 556 -6.51 38.40 -5.99
CA PRO A 556 -5.20 38.51 -5.36
C PRO A 556 -5.39 39.43 -4.16
N ASP A 557 -5.01 38.97 -3.00
CA ASP A 557 -4.98 39.75 -1.78
C ASP A 557 -4.35 41.10 -2.11
N ALA A 558 -5.14 42.15 -1.95
CA ALA A 558 -4.70 43.50 -2.14
C ALA A 558 -3.48 43.73 -1.25
N GLY A 559 -2.35 43.93 -1.88
CA GLY A 559 -1.05 44.00 -1.25
C GLY A 559 -1.05 44.87 -0.01
N LEU A 560 -0.41 44.40 0.99
CA LEU A 560 0.22 45.20 2.04
C LEU A 560 1.28 46.09 1.36
N THR A 561 0.83 47.19 0.78
CA THR A 561 1.71 48.30 0.44
C THR A 561 2.18 48.93 1.75
N GLY A 562 3.44 48.70 2.06
CA GLY A 562 4.10 49.41 3.15
C GLY A 562 4.01 50.92 2.97
N GLY A 563 3.21 51.54 3.80
CA GLY A 563 3.23 52.98 3.97
C GLY A 563 4.47 53.38 4.76
N THR A 564 5.43 53.97 4.08
CA THR A 564 6.49 54.77 4.71
C THR A 564 5.86 56.03 5.30
N GLY A 565 5.60 56.02 6.60
CA GLY A 565 5.16 57.17 7.37
C GLY A 565 6.32 58.11 7.68
N GLY A 566 6.24 59.32 7.14
CA GLY A 566 7.18 60.40 7.43
C GLY A 566 7.09 60.85 8.89
N ARG A 567 8.22 61.21 9.42
CA ARG A 567 8.38 61.96 10.66
C ARG A 567 7.73 63.34 10.51
N GLY A 568 6.86 63.72 11.46
CA GLY A 568 6.38 65.04 11.70
C GLY A 568 6.53 65.35 13.18
N SER A 569 7.44 66.27 13.48
CA SER A 569 7.67 66.88 14.79
C SER A 569 6.55 67.86 15.12
N GLY A 570 6.18 67.99 16.41
CA GLY A 570 5.51 69.17 16.87
C GLY A 570 4.57 68.99 18.07
N ALA A 571 5.02 69.54 19.21
CA ALA A 571 4.37 69.92 20.46
C ALA A 571 3.88 68.82 21.38
#